data_baac07b0c60c6d9feac6211017d5f744
#
_entry.id   baac07b0c60c6d9feac6211017d5f744
#
_cell.length_a   1.000
_cell.length_b   1.000
_cell.length_c   1.000
_cell.angle_alpha   90.00
_cell.angle_beta   90.00
_cell.angle_gamma   90.00
#
_symmetry.space_group_name_H-M   'P 1'
#
loop_
_entity.id
_entity.type
_entity.pdbx_description
1 polymer ?
#
loop_
_entity_poly.entity_id
_entity_poly.type
_entity_poly.pdbx_seq_one_letter_code
_entity_poly.pdbx_strand_id
1 'polypeptide(L)'
;MKTAVALAAFAAVGMLGVALYGIGGPDGNGEAEACAAGVQTAKAIESFVGGEIAAFQLARKPVDLSQIAYVNADGAATTIGENAGRVTLVNLWATWCAPCRKEMPALDRLQAELGGEAFAVLPINIDTGDAGKPRAFLESIKIENLPLNTDPAMASFETMKKRGLALGLPVTALIDKNACLIGHMNGPAEWDSGDAKALIKAAIAAAGA
;
A
#
# COMPACT_ATOMS: atom_id res chain seq x y z
N MET A 1 84.30 13.08 1.45
CA MET A 1 84.34 12.85 2.90
C MET A 1 83.04 13.45 3.50
N LYS A 2 82.29 12.53 4.09
CA LYS A 2 81.23 12.80 5.06
C LYS A 2 79.88 13.36 4.54
N THR A 3 79.07 12.45 4.09
CA THR A 3 77.59 12.47 4.04
C THR A 3 77.03 12.23 5.42
N ALA A 4 76.11 13.03 5.85
CA ALA A 4 75.22 12.77 7.00
C ALA A 4 73.78 13.13 6.58
N VAL A 5 73.06 12.12 6.32
CA VAL A 5 71.81 11.66 6.89
C VAL A 5 70.87 12.75 7.45
N ALA A 6 69.74 12.88 6.84
CA ALA A 6 68.53 13.38 7.48
C ALA A 6 67.38 12.40 7.19
N LEU A 7 67.18 11.51 8.13
CA LEU A 7 65.93 10.75 8.33
C LEU A 7 65.14 11.52 9.37
N ALA A 8 64.00 12.06 8.99
CA ALA A 8 62.92 12.38 9.95
C ALA A 8 61.60 12.71 9.25
N ALA A 9 60.56 12.07 9.74
CA ALA A 9 59.17 12.50 9.71
C ALA A 9 58.35 12.19 8.49
N PHE A 10 57.92 10.92 8.43
CA PHE A 10 56.62 10.53 7.86
C PHE A 10 55.92 9.60 8.85
N ALA A 11 55.29 10.20 9.86
CA ALA A 11 54.38 9.49 10.75
C ALA A 11 53.48 10.49 11.42
N ALA A 12 52.39 10.90 10.78
CA ALA A 12 51.20 11.45 11.43
C ALA A 12 50.17 11.94 10.38
N VAL A 13 49.68 11.11 9.48
CA VAL A 13 48.37 11.33 8.81
C VAL A 13 47.74 9.97 8.57
N GLY A 14 47.15 9.41 9.59
CA GLY A 14 46.59 8.07 9.48
C GLY A 14 45.58 7.75 10.61
N MET A 15 44.89 8.73 11.15
CA MET A 15 43.80 8.46 12.12
C MET A 15 42.78 9.59 12.15
N LEU A 16 42.08 9.79 11.04
CA LEU A 16 40.81 10.51 11.03
C LEU A 16 40.02 10.11 9.78
N GLY A 17 39.43 8.92 9.80
CA GLY A 17 38.67 8.45 8.64
C GLY A 17 37.89 7.16 8.88
N VAL A 18 37.60 6.79 10.11
CA VAL A 18 36.76 5.63 10.44
C VAL A 18 35.63 6.06 11.40
N ALA A 19 34.80 6.92 10.94
CA ALA A 19 33.52 7.15 11.61
C ALA A 19 32.61 7.81 10.57
N LEU A 20 31.92 7.03 9.76
CA LEU A 20 30.69 7.39 9.02
C LEU A 20 30.43 6.39 7.87
N TYR A 21 30.62 5.09 8.14
CA TYR A 21 29.89 4.08 7.36
C TYR A 21 28.82 3.49 8.28
N GLY A 22 27.77 4.27 8.50
CA GLY A 22 26.50 3.74 8.94
C GLY A 22 26.03 2.75 7.88
N ILE A 23 25.94 1.49 8.24
CA ILE A 23 25.34 0.42 7.44
C ILE A 23 23.82 0.65 7.46
N GLY A 24 23.38 1.54 6.62
CA GLY A 24 21.99 1.77 6.28
C GLY A 24 21.99 2.32 4.86
N GLY A 25 21.54 1.53 3.89
CA GLY A 25 21.30 2.05 2.55
C GLY A 25 20.34 3.25 2.64
N PRO A 26 20.42 4.21 1.71
CA PRO A 26 19.63 5.46 1.78
C PRO A 26 18.12 5.26 1.76
N ASP A 27 17.63 4.08 1.39
CA ASP A 27 16.20 3.82 1.19
C ASP A 27 15.45 3.36 2.46
N GLY A 28 16.13 2.68 3.40
CA GLY A 28 15.47 2.09 4.58
C GLY A 28 15.08 3.10 5.67
N ASN A 29 15.86 4.16 5.87
CA ASN A 29 15.58 5.15 6.91
C ASN A 29 14.51 6.14 6.49
N GLY A 30 14.44 6.52 5.20
CA GLY A 30 13.42 7.41 4.66
C GLY A 30 12.02 6.79 4.70
N GLU A 31 11.87 5.52 4.32
CA GLU A 31 10.59 4.79 4.38
C GLU A 31 10.13 4.62 5.83
N ALA A 32 11.06 4.31 6.74
CA ALA A 32 10.75 4.13 8.15
C ALA A 32 10.22 5.42 8.80
N GLU A 33 10.79 6.57 8.46
CA GLU A 33 10.34 7.88 8.96
C GLU A 33 9.03 8.30 8.30
N ALA A 34 8.93 8.20 6.98
CA ALA A 34 7.76 8.61 6.21
C ALA A 34 6.49 7.83 6.58
N CYS A 35 6.60 6.52 6.84
CA CYS A 35 5.45 5.64 7.10
C CYS A 35 5.30 5.21 8.57
N ALA A 36 5.94 5.87 9.51
CA ALA A 36 5.77 5.59 10.93
C ALA A 36 4.31 5.81 11.41
N ALA A 37 3.62 6.80 10.85
CA ALA A 37 2.23 7.11 11.15
C ALA A 37 1.27 5.96 10.81
N GLY A 38 1.49 5.25 9.69
CA GLY A 38 0.69 4.09 9.31
C GLY A 38 0.73 2.98 10.37
N VAL A 39 1.91 2.71 10.95
CA VAL A 39 2.05 1.72 12.04
C VAL A 39 1.37 2.20 13.33
N GLN A 40 1.38 3.49 13.62
CA GLN A 40 0.67 4.03 14.78
C GLN A 40 -0.84 3.92 14.60
N THR A 41 -1.36 4.26 13.42
CA THR A 41 -2.76 4.04 13.06
C THR A 41 -3.14 2.56 13.20
N ALA A 42 -2.29 1.65 12.70
CA ALA A 42 -2.48 0.21 12.85
C ALA A 42 -2.66 -0.23 14.30
N LYS A 43 -1.82 0.26 15.22
CA LYS A 43 -1.94 -0.01 16.66
C LYS A 43 -3.24 0.55 17.25
N ALA A 44 -3.64 1.75 16.85
CA ALA A 44 -4.84 2.40 17.35
C ALA A 44 -6.12 1.66 17.00
N ILE A 45 -6.12 0.91 15.89
CA ILE A 45 -7.30 0.18 15.40
C ILE A 45 -7.28 -1.32 15.71
N GLU A 46 -6.30 -1.82 16.47
CA GLU A 46 -6.12 -3.26 16.73
C GLU A 46 -7.37 -3.94 17.31
N SER A 47 -8.09 -3.27 18.20
CA SER A 47 -9.31 -3.79 18.82
C SER A 47 -10.51 -3.92 17.85
N PHE A 48 -10.42 -3.36 16.65
CA PHE A 48 -11.46 -3.45 15.62
C PHE A 48 -11.24 -4.60 14.63
N VAL A 49 -10.12 -5.33 14.73
CA VAL A 49 -9.86 -6.51 13.89
C VAL A 49 -10.60 -7.70 14.48
N GLY A 50 -11.63 -8.19 13.78
CA GLY A 50 -12.45 -9.31 14.23
C GLY A 50 -13.60 -9.60 13.28
N GLY A 51 -14.46 -10.56 13.62
CA GLY A 51 -15.65 -10.91 12.84
C GLY A 51 -15.34 -11.23 11.39
N GLU A 52 -16.05 -10.58 10.46
CA GLU A 52 -15.91 -10.76 9.00
C GLU A 52 -14.53 -10.38 8.45
N ILE A 53 -13.76 -9.60 9.21
CA ILE A 53 -12.41 -9.16 8.84
C ILE A 53 -11.33 -9.70 9.80
N ALA A 54 -11.58 -10.80 10.49
CA ALA A 54 -10.63 -11.40 11.44
C ALA A 54 -9.28 -11.79 10.81
N ALA A 55 -9.23 -12.00 9.48
CA ALA A 55 -8.01 -12.28 8.75
C ALA A 55 -7.18 -11.02 8.39
N PHE A 56 -7.67 -9.81 8.73
CA PHE A 56 -6.97 -8.56 8.48
C PHE A 56 -5.70 -8.47 9.33
N GLN A 57 -4.57 -8.22 8.68
CA GLN A 57 -3.26 -8.16 9.30
C GLN A 57 -2.80 -6.70 9.40
N LEU A 58 -2.59 -6.24 10.61
CA LEU A 58 -2.10 -4.89 10.89
C LEU A 58 -0.61 -4.73 10.53
N ALA A 59 -0.24 -3.59 10.00
CA ALA A 59 1.15 -3.26 9.71
C ALA A 59 1.98 -3.21 11.01
N ARG A 60 3.07 -3.98 11.04
CA ARG A 60 4.02 -4.02 12.17
C ARG A 60 5.31 -3.26 11.89
N LYS A 61 5.51 -2.85 10.65
CA LYS A 61 6.65 -2.05 10.16
C LYS A 61 6.15 -1.06 9.11
N PRO A 62 6.85 0.07 8.94
CA PRO A 62 6.55 1.01 7.88
C PRO A 62 6.63 0.35 6.50
N VAL A 63 5.64 0.61 5.65
CA VAL A 63 5.61 0.17 4.25
C VAL A 63 4.97 1.27 3.43
N ASP A 64 5.72 1.80 2.48
CA ASP A 64 5.28 2.82 1.53
C ASP A 64 4.73 2.13 0.25
N LEU A 65 3.48 2.42 -0.10
CA LEU A 65 2.83 1.93 -1.31
C LEU A 65 2.62 3.04 -2.36
N SER A 66 3.17 4.23 -2.13
CA SER A 66 2.98 5.41 -3.00
C SER A 66 3.39 5.18 -4.45
N GLN A 67 4.44 4.37 -4.68
CA GLN A 67 5.01 4.11 -6.00
C GLN A 67 4.29 3.02 -6.80
N ILE A 68 3.23 2.43 -6.27
CA ILE A 68 2.43 1.46 -7.03
C ILE A 68 1.69 2.19 -8.15
N ALA A 69 2.06 1.84 -9.39
CA ALA A 69 1.49 2.42 -10.60
C ALA A 69 0.24 1.66 -11.07
N TYR A 70 -0.67 2.39 -11.69
CA TYR A 70 -1.86 1.85 -12.35
C TYR A 70 -2.36 2.83 -13.42
N VAL A 71 -3.34 2.41 -14.21
CA VAL A 71 -4.05 3.28 -15.16
C VAL A 71 -5.42 3.59 -14.56
N ASN A 72 -5.73 4.87 -14.39
CA ASN A 72 -6.99 5.30 -13.80
C ASN A 72 -8.18 5.14 -14.77
N ALA A 73 -9.39 5.42 -14.30
CA ALA A 73 -10.62 5.27 -15.08
C ALA A 73 -10.65 6.15 -16.34
N ASP A 74 -9.89 7.25 -16.37
CA ASP A 74 -9.77 8.16 -17.52
C ASP A 74 -8.71 7.68 -18.52
N GLY A 75 -8.03 6.56 -18.24
CA GLY A 75 -6.98 6.01 -19.08
C GLY A 75 -5.60 6.64 -18.87
N ALA A 76 -5.41 7.47 -17.85
CA ALA A 76 -4.12 8.08 -17.53
C ALA A 76 -3.29 7.17 -16.60
N ALA A 77 -1.99 7.06 -16.89
CA ALA A 77 -1.05 6.43 -15.98
C ALA A 77 -0.87 7.32 -14.74
N THR A 78 -0.90 6.69 -13.55
CA THR A 78 -0.78 7.37 -12.26
C THR A 78 -0.22 6.41 -11.21
N THR A 79 -0.04 6.89 -9.99
CA THR A 79 0.40 6.09 -8.84
C THR A 79 -0.57 6.23 -7.66
N ILE A 80 -0.46 5.32 -6.68
CA ILE A 80 -1.24 5.44 -5.45
C ILE A 80 -0.89 6.75 -4.74
N GLY A 81 0.38 7.17 -4.73
CA GLY A 81 0.84 8.40 -4.08
C GLY A 81 0.27 9.67 -4.71
N GLU A 82 0.10 9.72 -6.03
CA GLU A 82 -0.52 10.87 -6.72
C GLU A 82 -2.01 11.05 -6.39
N ASN A 83 -2.66 9.97 -5.92
CA ASN A 83 -4.05 9.96 -5.49
C ASN A 83 -4.21 9.87 -3.97
N ALA A 84 -3.13 10.07 -3.22
CA ALA A 84 -3.14 10.10 -1.75
C ALA A 84 -3.91 11.31 -1.21
N GLY A 85 -4.02 11.45 0.10
CA GLY A 85 -4.72 12.56 0.77
C GLY A 85 -5.86 12.10 1.66
N ARG A 86 -6.26 10.83 1.56
CA ARG A 86 -7.30 10.20 2.38
C ARG A 86 -6.93 8.77 2.73
N VAL A 87 -7.60 8.20 3.72
CA VAL A 87 -7.52 6.75 3.97
C VAL A 87 -8.10 6.02 2.77
N THR A 88 -7.37 5.05 2.23
CA THR A 88 -7.77 4.36 1.00
C THR A 88 -7.73 2.85 1.19
N LEU A 89 -8.78 2.16 0.76
CA LEU A 89 -8.85 0.71 0.67
C LEU A 89 -8.49 0.28 -0.77
N VAL A 90 -7.23 -0.06 -0.98
CA VAL A 90 -6.72 -0.54 -2.27
C VAL A 90 -7.05 -2.01 -2.40
N ASN A 91 -7.77 -2.40 -3.46
CA ASN A 91 -8.16 -3.80 -3.71
C ASN A 91 -7.67 -4.25 -5.08
N LEU A 92 -6.81 -5.27 -5.11
CA LEU A 92 -6.39 -5.89 -6.38
C LEU A 92 -7.29 -7.08 -6.70
N TRP A 93 -7.87 -7.05 -7.89
CA TRP A 93 -8.83 -8.03 -8.35
C TRP A 93 -8.68 -8.40 -9.83
N ALA A 94 -9.33 -9.49 -10.25
CA ALA A 94 -9.36 -9.90 -11.66
C ALA A 94 -10.68 -10.59 -12.02
N THR A 95 -11.06 -10.56 -13.30
CA THR A 95 -12.31 -11.19 -13.77
C THR A 95 -12.27 -12.72 -13.72
N TRP A 96 -11.10 -13.33 -13.77
CA TRP A 96 -10.91 -14.77 -13.61
C TRP A 96 -10.85 -15.22 -12.13
N CYS A 97 -10.78 -14.28 -11.18
CA CYS A 97 -10.74 -14.55 -9.75
C CYS A 97 -12.18 -14.63 -9.19
N ALA A 98 -12.69 -15.83 -8.96
CA ALA A 98 -14.06 -16.03 -8.49
C ALA A 98 -14.35 -15.35 -7.12
N PRO A 99 -13.48 -15.47 -6.08
CA PRO A 99 -13.70 -14.76 -4.83
C PRO A 99 -13.65 -13.23 -4.96
N CYS A 100 -12.79 -12.69 -5.86
CA CYS A 100 -12.77 -11.25 -6.13
C CYS A 100 -14.11 -10.75 -6.67
N ARG A 101 -14.66 -11.47 -7.67
CA ARG A 101 -15.97 -11.12 -8.25
C ARG A 101 -17.09 -11.12 -7.21
N LYS A 102 -17.00 -12.00 -6.21
CA LYS A 102 -18.01 -12.12 -5.15
C LYS A 102 -18.00 -10.90 -4.21
N GLU A 103 -16.83 -10.34 -3.90
CA GLU A 103 -16.73 -9.21 -2.97
C GLU A 103 -16.98 -7.83 -3.60
N MET A 104 -16.94 -7.70 -4.96
CA MET A 104 -17.11 -6.41 -5.64
C MET A 104 -18.39 -5.66 -5.25
N PRO A 105 -19.58 -6.30 -5.09
CA PRO A 105 -20.78 -5.58 -4.64
C PRO A 105 -20.66 -5.04 -3.22
N ALA A 106 -19.93 -5.71 -2.31
CA ALA A 106 -19.70 -5.22 -0.96
C ALA A 106 -18.76 -4.00 -0.95
N LEU A 107 -17.71 -4.01 -1.80
CA LEU A 107 -16.83 -2.86 -2.00
C LEU A 107 -17.58 -1.66 -2.60
N ASP A 108 -18.51 -1.89 -3.53
CA ASP A 108 -19.33 -0.84 -4.13
C ASP A 108 -20.26 -0.17 -3.09
N ARG A 109 -20.94 -0.98 -2.26
CA ARG A 109 -21.76 -0.46 -1.15
C ARG A 109 -20.92 0.27 -0.11
N LEU A 110 -19.74 -0.23 0.20
CA LEU A 110 -18.80 0.45 1.11
C LEU A 110 -18.40 1.83 0.56
N GLN A 111 -18.07 1.90 -0.74
CA GLN A 111 -17.75 3.17 -1.40
C GLN A 111 -18.96 4.13 -1.38
N ALA A 112 -20.17 3.64 -1.67
CA ALA A 112 -21.38 4.45 -1.61
C ALA A 112 -21.67 5.03 -0.21
N GLU A 113 -21.39 4.24 0.86
CA GLU A 113 -21.67 4.63 2.24
C GLU A 113 -20.59 5.52 2.88
N LEU A 114 -19.31 5.18 2.67
CA LEU A 114 -18.19 5.83 3.35
C LEU A 114 -17.31 6.69 2.44
N GLY A 115 -17.43 6.54 1.11
CA GLY A 115 -16.62 7.28 0.14
C GLY A 115 -16.80 8.79 0.24
N GLY A 116 -15.70 9.54 0.13
CA GLY A 116 -15.70 10.98 0.24
C GLY A 116 -14.30 11.57 0.42
N GLU A 117 -14.23 12.73 1.06
CA GLU A 117 -12.94 13.42 1.28
C GLU A 117 -12.00 12.64 2.21
N ALA A 118 -12.54 11.91 3.19
CA ALA A 118 -11.75 11.19 4.19
C ALA A 118 -11.43 9.73 3.80
N PHE A 119 -12.18 9.13 2.88
CA PHE A 119 -12.05 7.73 2.51
C PHE A 119 -12.39 7.44 1.05
N ALA A 120 -11.69 6.46 0.46
CA ALA A 120 -12.07 5.90 -0.83
C ALA A 120 -11.72 4.41 -0.93
N VAL A 121 -12.49 3.69 -1.74
CA VAL A 121 -12.10 2.37 -2.28
C VAL A 121 -11.40 2.58 -3.61
N LEU A 122 -10.22 2.01 -3.77
CA LEU A 122 -9.42 2.03 -4.99
C LEU A 122 -9.28 0.60 -5.54
N PRO A 123 -10.25 0.12 -6.33
CA PRO A 123 -10.12 -1.16 -7.00
C PRO A 123 -9.17 -1.03 -8.18
N ILE A 124 -8.20 -1.95 -8.30
CA ILE A 124 -7.29 -2.04 -9.45
C ILE A 124 -7.44 -3.43 -10.05
N ASN A 125 -7.95 -3.49 -11.28
CA ASN A 125 -8.07 -4.72 -12.04
C ASN A 125 -6.71 -5.09 -12.64
N ILE A 126 -6.29 -6.35 -12.45
CA ILE A 126 -5.02 -6.85 -12.97
C ILE A 126 -5.19 -7.89 -14.10
N ASP A 127 -6.32 -7.87 -14.80
CA ASP A 127 -6.45 -8.68 -16.02
C ASP A 127 -5.41 -8.25 -17.05
N THR A 128 -4.77 -9.21 -17.68
CA THR A 128 -3.89 -8.95 -18.82
C THR A 128 -4.72 -8.70 -20.09
N GLY A 129 -4.42 -7.63 -20.81
CA GLY A 129 -5.11 -7.25 -22.03
C GLY A 129 -5.93 -5.96 -21.89
N ASP A 130 -6.98 -5.85 -22.70
CA ASP A 130 -7.81 -4.63 -22.69
C ASP A 130 -8.83 -4.60 -21.53
N ALA A 131 -9.33 -3.40 -21.23
CA ALA A 131 -10.28 -3.18 -20.17
C ALA A 131 -11.74 -3.61 -20.49
N GLY A 132 -11.98 -4.23 -21.65
CA GLY A 132 -13.32 -4.61 -22.07
C GLY A 132 -13.97 -5.67 -21.18
N LYS A 133 -13.22 -6.71 -20.82
CA LYS A 133 -13.71 -7.77 -19.93
C LYS A 133 -14.06 -7.28 -18.53
N PRO A 134 -13.16 -6.57 -17.80
CA PRO A 134 -13.50 -6.05 -16.48
C PRO A 134 -14.64 -5.04 -16.54
N ARG A 135 -14.72 -4.18 -17.55
CA ARG A 135 -15.84 -3.25 -17.74
C ARG A 135 -17.18 -4.00 -17.89
N ALA A 136 -17.26 -4.94 -18.82
CA ALA A 136 -18.47 -5.74 -19.04
C ALA A 136 -18.90 -6.52 -17.79
N PHE A 137 -17.93 -7.01 -17.00
CA PHE A 137 -18.21 -7.67 -15.73
C PHE A 137 -18.84 -6.68 -14.72
N LEU A 138 -18.23 -5.51 -14.48
CA LEU A 138 -18.76 -4.52 -13.54
C LEU A 138 -20.15 -4.05 -13.93
N GLU A 139 -20.40 -3.82 -15.24
CA GLU A 139 -21.72 -3.48 -15.76
C GLU A 139 -22.74 -4.61 -15.51
N SER A 140 -22.35 -5.86 -15.72
CA SER A 140 -23.24 -7.03 -15.54
C SER A 140 -23.73 -7.22 -14.11
N ILE A 141 -22.93 -6.79 -13.13
CA ILE A 141 -23.29 -6.85 -11.70
C ILE A 141 -23.69 -5.48 -11.12
N LYS A 142 -23.90 -4.47 -12.00
CA LYS A 142 -24.38 -3.13 -11.67
C LYS A 142 -23.55 -2.41 -10.61
N ILE A 143 -22.21 -2.41 -10.78
CA ILE A 143 -21.32 -1.58 -10.00
C ILE A 143 -21.45 -0.13 -10.46
N GLU A 144 -21.73 0.78 -9.54
CA GLU A 144 -22.05 2.18 -9.84
C GLU A 144 -21.08 3.17 -9.15
N ASN A 145 -20.46 2.78 -8.04
CA ASN A 145 -19.69 3.69 -7.19
C ASN A 145 -18.16 3.44 -7.29
N LEU A 146 -17.74 2.37 -7.96
CA LEU A 146 -16.33 2.03 -8.11
C LEU A 146 -15.79 2.39 -9.50
N PRO A 147 -14.68 3.13 -9.61
CA PRO A 147 -14.03 3.36 -10.88
C PRO A 147 -13.36 2.08 -11.41
N LEU A 148 -13.29 1.93 -12.73
CA LEU A 148 -12.47 0.88 -13.34
C LEU A 148 -11.04 1.38 -13.52
N ASN A 149 -10.18 1.09 -12.56
CA ASN A 149 -8.73 1.26 -12.70
C ASN A 149 -8.10 -0.07 -13.13
N THR A 150 -7.00 -0.03 -13.87
CA THR A 150 -6.38 -1.22 -14.46
C THR A 150 -4.86 -1.23 -14.29
N ASP A 151 -4.31 -2.43 -14.20
CA ASP A 151 -2.86 -2.67 -14.28
C ASP A 151 -2.61 -3.94 -15.10
N PRO A 152 -2.67 -3.85 -16.44
CA PRO A 152 -2.52 -5.02 -17.31
C PRO A 152 -1.12 -5.64 -17.27
N ALA A 153 -0.14 -4.95 -16.71
CA ALA A 153 1.20 -5.46 -16.47
C ALA A 153 1.32 -6.27 -15.16
N MET A 154 0.28 -6.27 -14.32
CA MET A 154 0.28 -6.88 -12.98
C MET A 154 1.39 -6.36 -12.05
N ALA A 155 1.94 -5.18 -12.32
CA ALA A 155 3.07 -4.61 -11.59
C ALA A 155 2.71 -4.29 -10.13
N SER A 156 1.48 -3.86 -9.88
CA SER A 156 0.92 -3.63 -8.55
C SER A 156 0.91 -4.91 -7.70
N PHE A 157 0.44 -6.01 -8.28
CA PHE A 157 0.42 -7.32 -7.61
C PHE A 157 1.83 -7.84 -7.32
N GLU A 158 2.73 -7.78 -8.31
CA GLU A 158 4.13 -8.20 -8.11
C GLU A 158 4.86 -7.34 -7.08
N THR A 159 4.55 -6.05 -7.01
CA THR A 159 5.10 -5.15 -5.99
C THR A 159 4.61 -5.55 -4.60
N MET A 160 3.30 -5.75 -4.41
CA MET A 160 2.75 -6.21 -3.14
C MET A 160 3.29 -7.59 -2.74
N LYS A 161 3.47 -8.50 -3.69
CA LYS A 161 4.04 -9.82 -3.46
C LYS A 161 5.50 -9.76 -2.99
N LYS A 162 6.33 -8.95 -3.64
CA LYS A 162 7.73 -8.72 -3.23
C LYS A 162 7.84 -8.13 -1.82
N ARG A 163 6.86 -7.33 -1.40
CA ARG A 163 6.78 -6.77 -0.05
C ARG A 163 6.16 -7.73 0.98
N GLY A 164 5.73 -8.93 0.55
CA GLY A 164 5.13 -9.96 1.41
C GLY A 164 3.68 -9.68 1.78
N LEU A 165 2.99 -8.80 1.04
CA LEU A 165 1.60 -8.41 1.30
C LEU A 165 0.60 -9.25 0.50
N ALA A 166 0.98 -9.76 -0.68
CA ALA A 166 0.11 -10.53 -1.55
C ALA A 166 0.55 -11.99 -1.62
N LEU A 167 -0.35 -12.90 -1.28
CA LEU A 167 -0.20 -14.36 -1.46
C LEU A 167 -1.01 -14.86 -2.66
N GLY A 168 -2.09 -14.14 -3.00
CA GLY A 168 -3.01 -14.44 -4.09
C GLY A 168 -4.04 -13.33 -4.21
N LEU A 169 -5.10 -13.56 -4.99
CA LEU A 169 -6.22 -12.63 -5.15
C LEU A 169 -7.48 -13.13 -4.43
N PRO A 170 -8.32 -12.21 -3.95
CA PRO A 170 -8.06 -10.78 -3.85
C PRO A 170 -7.00 -10.48 -2.80
N VAL A 171 -6.30 -9.37 -2.94
CA VAL A 171 -5.52 -8.77 -1.88
C VAL A 171 -5.97 -7.33 -1.68
N THR A 172 -6.24 -6.98 -0.43
CA THR A 172 -6.72 -5.65 -0.05
C THR A 172 -5.76 -5.02 0.95
N ALA A 173 -5.35 -3.79 0.71
CA ALA A 173 -4.50 -3.01 1.61
C ALA A 173 -5.23 -1.74 2.04
N LEU A 174 -5.30 -1.49 3.34
CA LEU A 174 -5.72 -0.21 3.90
C LEU A 174 -4.49 0.66 4.09
N ILE A 175 -4.51 1.85 3.52
CA ILE A 175 -3.41 2.81 3.58
C ILE A 175 -3.90 4.15 4.14
N ASP A 176 -2.99 4.90 4.72
CA ASP A 176 -3.25 6.25 5.21
C ASP A 176 -3.16 7.30 4.07
N LYS A 177 -3.38 8.57 4.42
CA LYS A 177 -3.34 9.70 3.49
C LYS A 177 -1.98 9.96 2.84
N ASN A 178 -0.92 9.31 3.29
CA ASN A 178 0.43 9.37 2.73
C ASN A 178 0.79 8.11 1.93
N ALA A 179 -0.21 7.26 1.62
CA ALA A 179 -0.04 5.97 0.97
C ALA A 179 0.78 4.94 1.79
N CYS A 180 0.84 5.12 3.11
CA CYS A 180 1.51 4.21 4.02
C CYS A 180 0.56 3.11 4.51
N LEU A 181 1.04 1.87 4.57
CA LEU A 181 0.26 0.71 4.96
C LEU A 181 -0.20 0.81 6.42
N ILE A 182 -1.50 0.67 6.64
CA ILE A 182 -2.13 0.48 7.95
C ILE A 182 -2.32 -1.02 8.19
N GLY A 183 -2.73 -1.77 7.18
CA GLY A 183 -2.89 -3.21 7.24
C GLY A 183 -3.33 -3.79 5.91
N HIS A 184 -3.38 -5.11 5.83
CA HIS A 184 -3.78 -5.81 4.60
C HIS A 184 -4.50 -7.12 4.90
N MET A 185 -5.18 -7.65 3.89
CA MET A 185 -5.87 -8.93 3.96
C MET A 185 -5.71 -9.67 2.63
N ASN A 186 -5.46 -10.97 2.70
CA ASN A 186 -5.50 -11.87 1.57
C ASN A 186 -6.79 -12.70 1.62
N GLY A 187 -7.48 -12.78 0.50
CA GLY A 187 -8.79 -13.42 0.40
C GLY A 187 -9.95 -12.44 0.53
N PRO A 188 -11.17 -12.88 0.19
CA PRO A 188 -12.36 -12.04 0.15
C PRO A 188 -12.89 -11.71 1.55
N ALA A 189 -13.59 -10.57 1.67
CA ALA A 189 -14.36 -10.21 2.85
C ALA A 189 -15.70 -9.55 2.49
N GLU A 190 -16.61 -9.50 3.45
CA GLU A 190 -17.82 -8.67 3.39
C GLU A 190 -17.45 -7.25 3.83
N TRP A 191 -16.88 -6.47 2.88
CA TRP A 191 -16.30 -5.15 3.17
C TRP A 191 -17.34 -4.10 3.61
N ASP A 192 -18.62 -4.34 3.37
CA ASP A 192 -19.74 -3.53 3.88
C ASP A 192 -20.34 -4.06 5.19
N SER A 193 -19.69 -5.03 5.83
CA SER A 193 -20.05 -5.50 7.17
C SER A 193 -19.90 -4.43 8.24
N GLY A 194 -20.55 -4.62 9.38
CA GLY A 194 -20.39 -3.75 10.55
C GLY A 194 -18.94 -3.70 11.03
N ASP A 195 -18.26 -4.84 11.03
CA ASP A 195 -16.86 -4.97 11.49
C ASP A 195 -15.91 -4.23 10.55
N ALA A 196 -16.02 -4.41 9.24
CA ALA A 196 -15.19 -3.72 8.25
C ALA A 196 -15.38 -2.20 8.32
N LYS A 197 -16.63 -1.74 8.40
CA LYS A 197 -16.95 -0.31 8.53
C LYS A 197 -16.43 0.28 9.85
N ALA A 198 -16.50 -0.45 10.95
CA ALA A 198 -15.96 0.00 12.23
C ALA A 198 -14.43 0.16 12.17
N LEU A 199 -13.71 -0.82 11.60
CA LEU A 199 -12.26 -0.74 11.36
C LEU A 199 -11.89 0.49 10.52
N ILE A 200 -12.58 0.69 9.39
CA ILE A 200 -12.30 1.80 8.47
C ILE A 200 -12.57 3.16 9.14
N LYS A 201 -13.69 3.32 9.83
CA LYS A 201 -14.02 4.56 10.57
C LYS A 201 -12.97 4.84 11.66
N ALA A 202 -12.52 3.82 12.37
CA ALA A 202 -11.45 3.96 13.35
C ALA A 202 -10.12 4.37 12.70
N ALA A 203 -9.79 3.82 11.53
CA ALA A 203 -8.60 4.20 10.77
C ALA A 203 -8.65 5.65 10.29
N ILE A 204 -9.80 6.12 9.78
CA ILE A 204 -10.01 7.52 9.38
C ILE A 204 -9.77 8.45 10.57
N ALA A 205 -10.39 8.15 11.72
CA ALA A 205 -10.23 8.96 12.93
C ALA A 205 -8.78 8.98 13.44
N ALA A 206 -8.08 7.84 13.42
CA ALA A 206 -6.70 7.73 13.89
C ALA A 206 -5.68 8.35 12.93
N ALA A 207 -5.93 8.34 11.62
CA ALA A 207 -5.07 8.94 10.60
C ALA A 207 -5.21 10.47 10.52
N GLY A 208 -6.20 11.06 11.19
CA GLY A 208 -6.50 12.49 11.13
C GLY A 208 -6.90 12.94 9.73
N ALA A 209 -7.65 12.10 9.05
CA ALA A 209 -8.16 12.31 7.70
C ALA A 209 -9.57 12.94 7.74
#